data_988f145b32a61df9dd54186b7aba17c7
#
_entry.id   988f145b32a61df9dd54186b7aba17c7
#
_cell.length_a   1.000
_cell.length_b   1.000
_cell.length_c   1.000
_cell.angle_alpha   90.00
_cell.angle_beta   90.00
_cell.angle_gamma   90.00
#
_symmetry.space_group_name_H-M   'P 1'
#
loop_
_entity.id
_entity.type
_entity.pdbx_description
1 polymer ?
#
loop_
_entity_poly.entity_id
_entity_poly.type
_entity_poly.pdbx_seq_one_letter_code
_entity_poly.pdbx_strand_id
1 'polypeptide(L)'
;QDTPAQTSSASLPASEQTASGTAGDETISNKYIRDEAGLFTRSAENTIKDYNDKIYSKTGSHVAILTTADTGGMSLEGYTNSAFDAMSLSEYDMLFSVDADTQTWYVTTGAYVADFADSRLESIFKDGFAAILDTDADEAAKDLYKDLYSWCKSNLTGAAAPQAEEPVQQTGYGRRKSVIGTIITILIIYWILKAIFGS
;
A
#
# COMPACT_ATOMS: atom_id res chain seq x y z
N GLN A 1 -8.28 -64.01 51.46
CA GLN A 1 -7.62 -62.84 52.05
C GLN A 1 -6.87 -62.18 50.93
N ASP A 2 -7.59 -61.39 50.25
CA ASP A 2 -7.15 -60.90 48.93
C ASP A 2 -6.96 -59.38 49.04
N THR A 3 -5.81 -58.95 48.64
CA THR A 3 -5.53 -57.51 48.48
C THR A 3 -5.48 -57.22 47.01
N PRO A 4 -6.29 -56.32 46.48
CA PRO A 4 -6.16 -55.92 45.07
C PRO A 4 -5.08 -54.87 44.87
N ALA A 5 -4.34 -55.06 43.80
CA ALA A 5 -3.32 -54.18 43.32
C ALA A 5 -3.84 -52.81 42.91
N GLN A 6 -3.23 -51.77 43.44
CA GLN A 6 -3.43 -50.40 42.94
C GLN A 6 -2.59 -50.15 41.70
N THR A 7 -3.28 -49.87 40.62
CA THR A 7 -2.67 -49.39 39.38
C THR A 7 -2.39 -47.90 39.49
N SER A 8 -1.15 -47.52 39.67
CA SER A 8 -0.72 -46.12 39.61
C SER A 8 -0.72 -45.65 38.18
N SER A 9 -1.69 -44.82 37.82
CA SER A 9 -1.65 -44.03 36.61
C SER A 9 -0.68 -42.87 36.78
N ALA A 10 0.46 -42.96 36.12
CA ALA A 10 1.40 -41.85 36.04
C ALA A 10 0.81 -40.77 35.13
N SER A 11 0.43 -39.66 35.70
CA SER A 11 0.12 -38.44 34.98
C SER A 11 1.39 -37.83 34.46
N LEU A 12 1.49 -37.72 33.15
CA LEU A 12 2.54 -36.94 32.47
C LEU A 12 2.29 -35.43 32.80
N PRO A 13 3.36 -34.68 33.08
CA PRO A 13 3.20 -33.25 33.28
C PRO A 13 2.87 -32.60 31.94
N ALA A 14 1.78 -31.84 31.92
CA ALA A 14 1.44 -30.93 30.83
C ALA A 14 2.59 -29.93 30.68
N SER A 15 3.17 -29.92 29.48
CA SER A 15 4.08 -28.86 29.08
C SER A 15 3.34 -27.54 29.16
N GLU A 16 3.69 -26.71 30.13
CA GLU A 16 3.32 -25.31 30.15
C GLU A 16 3.91 -24.65 28.91
N GLN A 17 3.06 -24.52 27.91
CA GLN A 17 3.28 -23.63 26.79
C GLN A 17 3.16 -22.21 27.34
N THR A 18 4.30 -21.65 27.67
CA THR A 18 4.43 -20.25 28.06
C THR A 18 3.98 -19.42 26.85
N ALA A 19 2.71 -19.13 26.80
CA ALA A 19 2.19 -18.07 25.97
C ALA A 19 2.78 -16.78 26.55
N SER A 20 3.88 -16.34 25.96
CA SER A 20 4.36 -14.97 26.16
C SER A 20 3.32 -14.06 25.53
N GLY A 21 2.31 -13.76 26.29
CA GLY A 21 1.33 -12.73 26.01
C GLY A 21 2.06 -11.40 26.04
N THR A 22 2.52 -10.96 24.88
CA THR A 22 2.87 -9.56 24.69
C THR A 22 1.58 -8.78 24.79
N ALA A 23 1.44 -8.05 25.88
CA ALA A 23 0.33 -7.16 26.15
C ALA A 23 0.14 -6.17 24.98
N GLY A 24 -1.15 -6.07 24.56
CA GLY A 24 -1.73 -4.84 24.08
C GLY A 24 -0.90 -4.08 23.05
N ASP A 25 -0.74 -4.65 21.86
CA ASP A 25 -0.48 -3.86 20.70
C ASP A 25 -1.84 -3.50 20.09
N GLU A 26 -2.35 -2.36 20.51
CA GLU A 26 -3.40 -1.70 19.74
C GLU A 26 -2.82 -1.49 18.36
N THR A 27 -3.21 -2.33 17.41
CA THR A 27 -3.02 -2.12 16.00
C THR A 27 -3.64 -0.77 15.70
N ILE A 28 -2.82 0.29 15.71
CA ILE A 28 -3.19 1.55 15.09
C ILE A 28 -3.35 1.17 13.63
N SER A 29 -4.59 0.85 13.27
CA SER A 29 -4.95 0.52 11.90
C SER A 29 -4.60 1.72 11.05
N ASN A 30 -3.40 1.71 10.47
CA ASN A 30 -3.03 2.73 9.51
C ASN A 30 -3.75 2.39 8.21
N LYS A 31 -4.94 2.96 8.04
CA LYS A 31 -5.79 2.69 6.87
C LYS A 31 -5.11 2.96 5.52
N TYR A 32 -3.96 3.62 5.54
CA TYR A 32 -3.19 3.96 4.35
C TYR A 32 -2.05 2.98 4.05
N ILE A 33 -1.85 1.96 4.90
CA ILE A 33 -0.85 0.91 4.68
C ILE A 33 -1.56 -0.44 4.71
N ARG A 34 -1.40 -1.18 3.62
CA ARG A 34 -1.92 -2.54 3.49
C ARG A 34 -0.80 -3.43 2.97
N ASP A 35 -0.01 -3.95 3.90
CA ASP A 35 1.16 -4.78 3.59
C ASP A 35 0.80 -6.26 3.63
N GLU A 36 0.15 -6.76 2.58
CA GLU A 36 -0.28 -8.16 2.47
C GLU A 36 0.88 -9.09 2.11
N ALA A 37 1.90 -8.58 1.42
CA ALA A 37 3.10 -9.34 1.10
C ALA A 37 4.10 -9.40 2.26
N GLY A 38 3.92 -8.61 3.33
CA GLY A 38 4.80 -8.58 4.48
C GLY A 38 6.19 -8.03 4.16
N LEU A 39 6.28 -7.02 3.30
CA LEU A 39 7.55 -6.43 2.88
C LEU A 39 8.13 -5.45 3.90
N PHE A 40 7.29 -4.86 4.76
CA PHE A 40 7.69 -3.79 5.65
C PHE A 40 7.73 -4.24 7.10
N THR A 41 8.75 -3.76 7.81
CA THR A 41 8.73 -3.84 9.27
C THR A 41 7.78 -2.80 9.84
N ARG A 42 7.37 -2.99 11.10
CA ARG A 42 6.60 -1.99 11.83
C ARG A 42 7.29 -0.62 11.88
N SER A 43 8.61 -0.58 11.90
CA SER A 43 9.37 0.68 11.87
C SER A 43 9.17 1.42 10.55
N ALA A 44 9.17 0.69 9.43
CA ALA A 44 8.88 1.26 8.12
C ALA A 44 7.43 1.76 8.03
N GLU A 45 6.46 0.97 8.49
CA GLU A 45 5.05 1.39 8.55
C GLU A 45 4.86 2.69 9.35
N ASN A 46 5.53 2.83 10.49
CA ASN A 46 5.49 4.06 11.26
C ASN A 46 6.11 5.24 10.50
N THR A 47 7.20 4.99 9.77
CA THR A 47 7.84 6.01 8.93
C THR A 47 6.92 6.45 7.79
N ILE A 48 6.27 5.50 7.11
CA ILE A 48 5.27 5.76 6.07
C ILE A 48 4.12 6.60 6.64
N LYS A 49 3.62 6.21 7.81
CA LYS A 49 2.57 6.96 8.51
C LYS A 49 2.99 8.40 8.80
N ASP A 50 4.18 8.60 9.33
CA ASP A 50 4.69 9.95 9.66
C ASP A 50 4.81 10.85 8.41
N TYR A 51 5.20 10.27 7.28
CA TYR A 51 5.20 11.00 6.01
C TYR A 51 3.79 11.30 5.51
N ASN A 52 2.87 10.36 5.62
CA ASN A 52 1.47 10.60 5.27
C ASN A 52 0.86 11.73 6.09
N ASP A 53 1.10 11.76 7.40
CA ASP A 53 0.64 12.84 8.27
C ASP A 53 1.23 14.21 7.83
N LYS A 54 2.51 14.23 7.41
CA LYS A 54 3.16 15.43 6.87
C LYS A 54 2.56 15.85 5.51
N ILE A 55 2.32 14.89 4.61
CA ILE A 55 1.69 15.15 3.31
C ILE A 55 0.31 15.74 3.56
N TYR A 56 -0.52 15.06 4.36
CA TYR A 56 -1.87 15.49 4.66
C TYR A 56 -1.91 16.90 5.27
N SER A 57 -1.06 17.17 6.25
CA SER A 57 -1.01 18.48 6.89
C SER A 57 -0.69 19.64 5.94
N LYS A 58 -0.08 19.35 4.79
CA LYS A 58 0.34 20.37 3.80
C LYS A 58 -0.58 20.44 2.59
N THR A 59 -1.22 19.34 2.24
CA THR A 59 -1.91 19.21 0.95
C THR A 59 -3.35 18.71 1.08
N GLY A 60 -3.75 18.15 2.22
CA GLY A 60 -5.02 17.46 2.38
C GLY A 60 -5.09 16.11 1.67
N SER A 61 -3.96 15.61 1.15
CA SER A 61 -3.87 14.35 0.40
C SER A 61 -3.16 13.28 1.22
N HIS A 62 -3.47 12.00 0.95
CA HIS A 62 -2.69 10.87 1.44
C HIS A 62 -2.11 10.06 0.27
N VAL A 63 -0.99 9.40 0.54
CA VAL A 63 -0.43 8.40 -0.35
C VAL A 63 -0.50 7.05 0.35
N ALA A 64 -1.47 6.25 -0.02
CA ALA A 64 -1.59 4.90 0.50
C ALA A 64 -0.66 3.94 -0.25
N ILE A 65 -0.23 2.88 0.44
CA ILE A 65 0.56 1.80 -0.14
C ILE A 65 -0.13 0.46 0.10
N LEU A 66 -0.12 -0.38 -0.93
CA LEU A 66 -0.60 -1.76 -0.91
C LEU A 66 0.51 -2.65 -1.43
N THR A 67 0.92 -3.65 -0.67
CA THR A 67 1.75 -4.74 -1.18
C THR A 67 0.95 -6.03 -1.19
N THR A 68 1.12 -6.83 -2.23
CA THR A 68 0.46 -8.14 -2.34
C THR A 68 1.38 -9.15 -3.02
N ALA A 69 1.13 -10.43 -2.81
CA ALA A 69 1.71 -11.54 -3.56
C ALA A 69 0.61 -12.37 -4.26
N ASP A 70 -0.65 -11.98 -4.10
CA ASP A 70 -1.79 -12.65 -4.75
C ASP A 70 -2.94 -11.66 -4.96
N THR A 71 -3.28 -11.42 -6.20
CA THR A 71 -4.39 -10.56 -6.59
C THR A 71 -5.73 -11.31 -6.70
N GLY A 72 -5.77 -12.58 -6.32
CA GLY A 72 -6.97 -13.43 -6.45
C GLY A 72 -7.39 -13.64 -7.91
N GLY A 73 -6.43 -13.61 -8.84
CA GLY A 73 -6.68 -13.78 -10.29
C GLY A 73 -7.18 -12.51 -11.00
N MET A 74 -7.23 -11.38 -10.33
CA MET A 74 -7.49 -10.09 -10.96
C MET A 74 -6.22 -9.50 -11.57
N SER A 75 -6.34 -8.58 -12.52
CA SER A 75 -5.20 -7.73 -12.88
C SER A 75 -4.82 -6.83 -11.69
N LEU A 76 -3.53 -6.47 -11.58
CA LEU A 76 -3.09 -5.57 -10.51
C LEU A 76 -3.84 -4.23 -10.56
N GLU A 77 -4.14 -3.71 -11.74
CA GLU A 77 -5.00 -2.53 -11.92
C GLU A 77 -6.38 -2.72 -11.28
N GLY A 78 -7.07 -3.83 -11.59
CA GLY A 78 -8.40 -4.12 -11.03
C GLY A 78 -8.35 -4.29 -9.51
N TYR A 79 -7.33 -4.96 -9.00
CA TYR A 79 -7.10 -5.15 -7.57
C TYR A 79 -6.84 -3.80 -6.86
N THR A 80 -5.95 -2.97 -7.41
CA THR A 80 -5.64 -1.64 -6.87
C THR A 80 -6.87 -0.73 -6.85
N ASN A 81 -7.64 -0.70 -7.94
CA ASN A 81 -8.86 0.11 -7.99
C ASN A 81 -9.90 -0.34 -6.95
N SER A 82 -10.06 -1.66 -6.77
CA SER A 82 -10.93 -2.22 -5.74
C SER A 82 -10.44 -1.87 -4.33
N ALA A 83 -9.13 -1.94 -4.10
CA ALA A 83 -8.52 -1.56 -2.83
C ALA A 83 -8.67 -0.06 -2.55
N PHE A 84 -8.52 0.81 -3.55
CA PHE A 84 -8.73 2.25 -3.42
C PHE A 84 -10.12 2.55 -2.85
N ASP A 85 -11.14 1.88 -3.37
CA ASP A 85 -12.51 2.00 -2.87
C ASP A 85 -12.68 1.43 -1.46
N ALA A 86 -12.15 0.23 -1.22
CA ALA A 86 -12.24 -0.44 0.07
C ALA A 86 -11.54 0.34 1.20
N MET A 87 -10.44 1.01 0.89
CA MET A 87 -9.71 1.89 1.81
C MET A 87 -10.40 3.25 1.99
N SER A 88 -11.50 3.51 1.29
CA SER A 88 -12.23 4.79 1.31
C SER A 88 -11.31 5.99 1.04
N LEU A 89 -10.47 5.84 0.01
CA LEU A 89 -9.61 6.91 -0.46
C LEU A 89 -10.43 7.92 -1.28
N SER A 90 -10.06 9.18 -1.18
CA SER A 90 -10.78 10.31 -1.76
C SER A 90 -10.22 10.74 -3.12
N GLU A 91 -10.85 11.73 -3.74
CA GLU A 91 -10.33 12.36 -4.96
C GLU A 91 -8.97 13.04 -4.77
N TYR A 92 -8.56 13.31 -3.53
CA TYR A 92 -7.29 13.92 -3.17
C TYR A 92 -6.18 12.92 -2.87
N ASP A 93 -6.47 11.62 -2.86
CA ASP A 93 -5.55 10.58 -2.42
C ASP A 93 -4.95 9.80 -3.59
N MET A 94 -3.87 9.08 -3.30
CA MET A 94 -3.21 8.13 -4.21
C MET A 94 -3.08 6.77 -3.54
N LEU A 95 -3.12 5.70 -4.35
CA LEU A 95 -2.78 4.35 -3.92
C LEU A 95 -1.69 3.78 -4.82
N PHE A 96 -0.54 3.50 -4.24
CA PHE A 96 0.56 2.78 -4.87
C PHE A 96 0.49 1.32 -4.50
N SER A 97 0.45 0.44 -5.49
CA SER A 97 0.38 -1.00 -5.31
C SER A 97 1.59 -1.69 -5.91
N VAL A 98 2.12 -2.64 -5.15
CA VAL A 98 3.25 -3.51 -5.53
C VAL A 98 2.79 -4.96 -5.44
N ASP A 99 2.90 -5.70 -6.53
CA ASP A 99 2.76 -7.14 -6.56
C ASP A 99 4.17 -7.76 -6.51
N ALA A 100 4.49 -8.40 -5.40
CA ALA A 100 5.81 -8.96 -5.14
C ALA A 100 6.06 -10.26 -5.92
N ASP A 101 5.01 -11.02 -6.26
CA ASP A 101 5.12 -12.27 -7.00
C ASP A 101 5.35 -12.00 -8.49
N THR A 102 4.52 -11.18 -9.10
CA THR A 102 4.65 -10.84 -10.53
C THR A 102 5.66 -9.75 -10.81
N GLN A 103 6.21 -9.13 -9.76
CA GLN A 103 7.13 -7.98 -9.85
C GLN A 103 6.55 -6.86 -10.73
N THR A 104 5.33 -6.47 -10.45
CA THR A 104 4.64 -5.39 -11.14
C THR A 104 4.13 -4.35 -10.15
N TRP A 105 3.84 -3.17 -10.64
CA TRP A 105 3.30 -2.08 -9.84
C TRP A 105 2.20 -1.33 -10.58
N TYR A 106 1.34 -0.68 -9.81
CA TYR A 106 0.27 0.16 -10.33
C TYR A 106 -0.02 1.32 -9.39
N VAL A 107 -0.47 2.45 -9.94
CA VAL A 107 -0.91 3.60 -9.16
C VAL A 107 -2.31 4.02 -9.58
N THR A 108 -3.18 4.14 -8.60
CA THR A 108 -4.49 4.81 -8.75
C THR A 108 -4.43 6.17 -8.07
N THR A 109 -4.83 7.21 -8.79
CA THR A 109 -4.95 8.56 -8.25
C THR A 109 -6.40 8.97 -8.21
N GLY A 110 -6.78 9.70 -7.18
CA GLY A 110 -8.04 10.42 -7.16
C GLY A 110 -8.09 11.52 -8.24
N ALA A 111 -9.28 11.98 -8.59
CA ALA A 111 -9.48 12.89 -9.73
C ALA A 111 -8.70 14.20 -9.61
N TYR A 112 -8.61 14.76 -8.38
CA TYR A 112 -7.85 15.99 -8.14
C TYR A 112 -6.36 15.78 -8.39
N VAL A 113 -5.76 14.70 -7.85
CA VAL A 113 -4.33 14.43 -8.03
C VAL A 113 -4.00 14.15 -9.49
N ALA A 114 -4.91 13.49 -10.22
CA ALA A 114 -4.72 13.17 -11.64
C ALA A 114 -4.49 14.40 -12.52
N ASP A 115 -5.01 15.56 -12.14
CA ASP A 115 -4.83 16.81 -12.89
C ASP A 115 -3.40 17.39 -12.71
N PHE A 116 -2.65 16.95 -11.71
CA PHE A 116 -1.27 17.36 -11.41
C PHE A 116 -0.23 16.28 -11.71
N ALA A 117 -0.67 15.05 -12.00
CA ALA A 117 0.24 13.94 -12.24
C ALA A 117 1.13 14.20 -13.46
N ASP A 118 2.42 14.06 -13.25
CA ASP A 118 3.45 14.33 -14.25
C ASP A 118 4.47 13.17 -14.34
N SER A 119 5.41 13.28 -15.29
CA SER A 119 6.45 12.26 -15.47
C SER A 119 7.40 12.13 -14.28
N ARG A 120 7.50 13.14 -13.43
CA ARG A 120 8.30 13.07 -12.20
C ARG A 120 7.62 12.20 -11.17
N LEU A 121 6.30 12.32 -10.98
CA LEU A 121 5.54 11.45 -10.11
C LEU A 121 5.65 9.99 -10.55
N GLU A 122 5.54 9.74 -11.85
CA GLU A 122 5.74 8.40 -12.43
C GLU A 122 7.13 7.85 -12.13
N SER A 123 8.19 8.68 -12.29
CA SER A 123 9.56 8.26 -11.96
C SER A 123 9.73 7.93 -10.48
N ILE A 124 9.15 8.72 -9.58
CA ILE A 124 9.21 8.46 -8.13
C ILE A 124 8.62 7.08 -7.81
N PHE A 125 7.45 6.73 -8.34
CA PHE A 125 6.84 5.42 -8.12
C PHE A 125 7.64 4.28 -8.74
N LYS A 126 8.14 4.47 -9.96
CA LYS A 126 8.95 3.47 -10.66
C LYS A 126 10.25 3.17 -9.91
N ASP A 127 10.96 4.21 -9.48
CA ASP A 127 12.23 4.07 -8.78
C ASP A 127 12.01 3.47 -7.37
N GLY A 128 10.94 3.90 -6.69
CA GLY A 128 10.53 3.34 -5.41
C GLY A 128 10.14 1.85 -5.51
N PHE A 129 9.40 1.46 -6.56
CA PHE A 129 9.09 0.06 -6.83
C PHE A 129 10.34 -0.79 -6.99
N ALA A 130 11.27 -0.37 -7.86
CA ALA A 130 12.51 -1.10 -8.08
C ALA A 130 13.31 -1.25 -6.79
N ALA A 131 13.42 -0.18 -6.00
CA ALA A 131 14.16 -0.21 -4.73
C ALA A 131 13.50 -1.14 -3.68
N ILE A 132 12.16 -1.14 -3.58
CA ILE A 132 11.42 -2.00 -2.62
C ILE A 132 11.67 -3.49 -2.90
N LEU A 133 11.81 -3.89 -4.16
CA LEU A 133 12.04 -5.29 -4.52
C LEU A 133 13.52 -5.69 -4.51
N ASP A 134 14.44 -4.75 -4.75
CA ASP A 134 15.87 -5.05 -4.97
C ASP A 134 16.73 -4.93 -3.71
N THR A 135 16.29 -4.17 -2.70
CA THR A 135 17.16 -3.79 -1.59
C THR A 135 16.48 -4.00 -0.23
N ASP A 136 16.72 -3.07 0.68
CA ASP A 136 16.02 -2.99 1.96
C ASP A 136 14.69 -2.27 1.75
N ALA A 137 13.58 -3.01 1.79
CA ALA A 137 12.25 -2.47 1.56
C ALA A 137 11.89 -1.34 2.54
N ASP A 138 12.40 -1.39 3.76
CA ASP A 138 12.17 -0.36 4.78
C ASP A 138 12.81 0.98 4.40
N GLU A 139 14.10 0.96 3.99
CA GLU A 139 14.81 2.17 3.57
C GLU A 139 14.25 2.68 2.23
N ALA A 140 13.93 1.77 1.31
CA ALA A 140 13.31 2.12 0.03
C ALA A 140 11.94 2.80 0.22
N ALA A 141 11.10 2.30 1.12
CA ALA A 141 9.82 2.93 1.44
C ALA A 141 10.01 4.34 2.05
N LYS A 142 10.99 4.51 2.91
CA LYS A 142 11.32 5.81 3.50
C LYS A 142 11.75 6.83 2.44
N ASP A 143 12.62 6.45 1.52
CA ASP A 143 13.07 7.33 0.45
C ASP A 143 11.94 7.64 -0.53
N LEU A 144 11.14 6.65 -0.91
CA LEU A 144 9.93 6.84 -1.71
C LEU A 144 9.01 7.90 -1.07
N TYR A 145 8.68 7.76 0.20
CA TYR A 145 7.77 8.67 0.87
C TYR A 145 8.35 10.06 1.09
N LYS A 146 9.66 10.20 1.23
CA LYS A 146 10.35 11.48 1.25
C LYS A 146 10.22 12.23 -0.09
N ASP A 147 10.36 11.50 -1.19
CA ASP A 147 10.23 12.08 -2.52
C ASP A 147 8.78 12.42 -2.86
N LEU A 148 7.85 11.55 -2.48
CA LEU A 148 6.41 11.82 -2.57
C LEU A 148 6.00 13.05 -1.75
N TYR A 149 6.51 13.20 -0.52
CA TYR A 149 6.27 14.41 0.27
C TYR A 149 6.75 15.66 -0.46
N SER A 150 7.94 15.60 -1.06
CA SER A 150 8.52 16.74 -1.79
C SER A 150 7.68 17.08 -3.03
N TRP A 151 7.24 16.07 -3.77
CA TRP A 151 6.39 16.26 -4.94
C TRP A 151 5.01 16.80 -4.56
N CYS A 152 4.33 16.17 -3.59
CA CYS A 152 3.01 16.60 -3.11
C CYS A 152 3.04 18.06 -2.64
N LYS A 153 4.04 18.42 -1.83
CA LYS A 153 4.22 19.79 -1.35
C LYS A 153 4.40 20.80 -2.48
N SER A 154 5.00 20.41 -3.59
CA SER A 154 5.27 21.33 -4.70
C SER A 154 4.07 21.48 -5.64
N ASN A 155 3.27 20.42 -5.78
CA ASN A 155 2.23 20.34 -6.81
C ASN A 155 0.80 20.43 -6.25
N LEU A 156 0.55 19.96 -5.03
CA LEU A 156 -0.79 19.90 -4.45
C LEU A 156 -1.08 21.00 -3.41
N THR A 157 -0.15 21.93 -3.19
CA THR A 157 -0.37 23.06 -2.27
C THR A 157 -1.41 24.02 -2.82
N GLY A 158 -2.53 24.11 -2.14
CA GLY A 158 -3.69 24.94 -2.55
C GLY A 158 -5.01 24.20 -2.52
N ALA A 159 -4.99 22.87 -2.45
CA ALA A 159 -6.16 22.12 -2.01
C ALA A 159 -6.41 22.52 -0.55
N ALA A 160 -7.55 23.15 -0.28
CA ALA A 160 -7.98 23.32 1.10
C ALA A 160 -8.08 21.92 1.69
N ALA A 161 -7.33 21.67 2.80
CA ALA A 161 -7.52 20.42 3.55
C ALA A 161 -9.02 20.21 3.71
N PRO A 162 -9.59 19.05 3.35
CA PRO A 162 -11.01 18.80 3.54
C PRO A 162 -11.30 19.08 5.02
N GLN A 163 -12.11 20.09 5.28
CA GLN A 163 -12.67 20.28 6.61
C GLN A 163 -13.38 18.97 6.93
N ALA A 164 -13.14 18.41 8.11
CA ALA A 164 -13.73 17.16 8.55
C ALA A 164 -15.20 17.11 8.12
N GLU A 165 -15.48 16.38 7.06
CA GLU A 165 -16.81 16.30 6.50
C GLU A 165 -17.67 15.44 7.43
N GLU A 166 -18.76 16.02 7.90
CA GLU A 166 -19.93 15.26 8.32
C GLU A 166 -20.34 14.33 7.17
N PRO A 167 -20.92 13.14 7.46
CA PRO A 167 -21.15 12.10 6.47
C PRO A 167 -22.08 12.59 5.36
N VAL A 168 -21.50 13.00 4.24
CA VAL A 168 -22.25 13.35 3.04
C VAL A 168 -22.68 12.08 2.32
N GLN A 169 -23.97 11.94 2.11
CA GLN A 169 -24.60 10.89 1.33
C GLN A 169 -23.98 10.82 -0.06
N GLN A 170 -23.48 9.63 -0.40
CA GLN A 170 -22.93 9.33 -1.74
C GLN A 170 -23.96 9.59 -2.82
N THR A 171 -23.74 10.60 -3.63
CA THR A 171 -24.39 10.73 -4.92
C THR A 171 -23.34 11.01 -6.00
N GLY A 172 -23.11 10.05 -6.84
CA GLY A 172 -22.50 10.24 -8.16
C GLY A 172 -21.09 9.69 -8.33
N TYR A 173 -21.01 8.61 -9.08
CA TYR A 173 -19.79 8.05 -9.65
C TYR A 173 -19.02 9.10 -10.45
N GLY A 174 -18.00 9.71 -9.83
CA GLY A 174 -16.97 10.46 -10.52
C GLY A 174 -16.09 9.49 -11.32
N ARG A 175 -15.99 9.69 -12.62
CA ARG A 175 -15.21 8.89 -13.56
C ARG A 175 -13.72 9.03 -13.19
N ARG A 176 -13.14 7.99 -12.58
CA ARG A 176 -11.72 7.93 -12.27
C ARG A 176 -10.93 7.90 -13.57
N LYS A 177 -9.98 8.81 -13.70
CA LYS A 177 -9.04 8.81 -14.83
C LYS A 177 -7.76 8.12 -14.38
N SER A 178 -7.54 6.89 -14.81
CA SER A 178 -6.23 6.23 -14.71
C SER A 178 -5.32 6.82 -15.79
N VAL A 179 -4.48 7.78 -15.44
CA VAL A 179 -3.57 8.42 -16.39
C VAL A 179 -2.33 7.56 -16.60
N ILE A 180 -1.88 6.88 -15.55
CA ILE A 180 -0.63 6.10 -15.57
C ILE A 180 -0.80 4.77 -16.30
N GLY A 181 -1.93 4.10 -16.16
CA GLY A 181 -2.20 2.86 -16.89
C GLY A 181 -2.14 3.01 -18.41
N THR A 182 -2.55 4.15 -18.92
CA THR A 182 -2.50 4.45 -20.38
C THR A 182 -1.07 4.62 -20.86
N ILE A 183 -0.18 5.20 -20.05
CA ILE A 183 1.23 5.42 -20.40
C ILE A 183 2.00 4.09 -20.43
N ILE A 184 1.76 3.21 -19.45
CA ILE A 184 2.40 1.88 -19.43
C ILE A 184 2.01 1.06 -20.66
N THR A 185 0.75 1.08 -21.05
CA THR A 185 0.28 0.39 -22.25
C THR A 185 0.99 0.93 -23.52
N ILE A 186 1.18 2.24 -23.61
CA ILE A 186 1.88 2.86 -24.74
C ILE A 186 3.35 2.46 -24.75
N LEU A 187 4.02 2.41 -23.61
CA LEU A 187 5.43 1.99 -23.51
C LEU A 187 5.61 0.52 -23.86
N ILE A 188 4.73 -0.36 -23.44
CA ILE A 188 4.77 -1.78 -23.80
C ILE A 188 4.56 -1.94 -25.31
N ILE A 189 3.59 -1.25 -25.89
CA ILE A 189 3.35 -1.26 -27.36
C ILE A 189 4.57 -0.71 -28.10
N TYR A 190 5.18 0.38 -27.63
CA TYR A 190 6.40 0.94 -28.23
C TYR A 190 7.57 -0.07 -28.19
N TRP A 191 7.79 -0.77 -27.08
CA TRP A 191 8.84 -1.79 -26.97
C TRP A 191 8.58 -3.01 -27.85
N ILE A 192 7.32 -3.45 -27.95
CA ILE A 192 6.92 -4.55 -28.84
C ILE A 192 7.14 -4.13 -30.30
N LEU A 193 6.71 -2.94 -30.70
CA LEU A 193 6.91 -2.43 -32.04
C LEU A 193 8.40 -2.24 -32.37
N LYS A 194 9.19 -1.75 -31.42
CA LYS A 194 10.64 -1.63 -31.58
C LYS A 194 11.33 -2.99 -31.71
N ALA A 195 10.87 -4.02 -31.02
CA ALA A 195 11.40 -5.39 -31.16
C ALA A 195 11.02 -6.05 -32.51
N ILE A 196 9.86 -5.70 -33.08
CA ILE A 196 9.37 -6.26 -34.34
C ILE A 196 9.93 -5.52 -35.56
N PHE A 197 10.04 -4.20 -35.46
CA PHE A 197 10.41 -3.35 -36.64
C PHE A 197 11.77 -2.64 -36.50
N GLY A 198 12.52 -2.87 -35.43
CA GLY A 198 13.79 -2.21 -35.12
C GLY A 198 15.03 -3.05 -35.46
N SER A 199 14.97 -3.90 -36.50
CA SER A 199 16.15 -4.56 -37.11
C SER A 199 16.61 -3.81 -38.35
#